data_63628700a68cc1100e56cded53849a20
#
_entry.id   63628700a68cc1100e56cded53849a20
#
_cell.length_a   1.000
_cell.length_b   1.000
_cell.length_c   1.000
_cell.angle_alpha   90.00
_cell.angle_beta   90.00
_cell.angle_gamma   90.00
#
_symmetry.space_group_name_H-M   'P 1'
#
loop_
_entity.id
_entity.type
_entity.pdbx_description
1 polymer ?
#
loop_
_entity_poly.entity_id
_entity_poly.type
_entity_poly.pdbx_seq_one_letter_code
_entity_poly.pdbx_strand_id
1 'polypeptide(L)'
;YIEAGRWIEKTYPALNVRFISVTDQFDSKTADFSEKSFVVPIKNFVNESYCRDISGKVRSHQKIKREKGEFIGAFAPYGYCKDPENKNCLVIDSYAADIVRKIFSWKIDGFSLGAIAEKLNVRHVQSPKEYKKANGENYNSGFHSSDTPKWSAVQIKRILTNEVYIGNMVQGKQERISYKVKQRLDKPEAEWVKVE
;
A
#
# COMPACT_ATOMS: atom_id res chain seq x y z
N TYR A 1 15.37 -14.67 -7.64
CA TYR A 1 15.80 -16.07 -7.93
C TYR A 1 16.99 -16.13 -8.89
N ILE A 2 17.02 -15.35 -9.97
CA ILE A 2 18.18 -15.32 -10.91
C ILE A 2 19.48 -14.95 -10.18
N GLU A 3 19.44 -13.95 -9.30
CA GLU A 3 20.60 -13.59 -8.46
C GLU A 3 20.99 -14.72 -7.51
N ALA A 4 20.02 -15.38 -6.87
CA ALA A 4 20.30 -16.50 -5.99
C ALA A 4 20.98 -17.67 -6.72
N GLY A 5 20.53 -18.00 -7.95
CA GLY A 5 21.17 -18.97 -8.81
C GLY A 5 22.63 -18.59 -9.10
N ARG A 6 22.86 -17.33 -9.50
CA ARG A 6 24.22 -16.83 -9.76
C ARG A 6 25.13 -16.91 -8.52
N TRP A 7 24.62 -16.64 -7.33
CA TRP A 7 25.39 -16.77 -6.10
C TRP A 7 25.76 -18.23 -5.83
N ILE A 8 24.80 -19.16 -5.98
CA ILE A 8 25.02 -20.59 -5.71
C ILE A 8 25.93 -21.22 -6.75
N GLU A 9 25.77 -20.89 -8.04
CA GLU A 9 26.50 -21.52 -9.13
C GLU A 9 27.90 -20.93 -9.37
N LYS A 10 28.08 -19.63 -9.11
CA LYS A 10 29.35 -18.93 -9.45
C LYS A 10 30.04 -18.35 -8.24
N THR A 11 29.33 -17.55 -7.44
CA THR A 11 29.98 -16.72 -6.41
C THR A 11 30.46 -17.57 -5.22
N TYR A 12 29.58 -18.40 -4.66
CA TYR A 12 29.95 -19.23 -3.51
C TYR A 12 31.05 -20.25 -3.84
N PRO A 13 31.02 -20.97 -4.98
CA PRO A 13 32.13 -21.82 -5.37
C PRO A 13 33.46 -21.06 -5.57
N ALA A 14 33.41 -19.87 -6.19
CA ALA A 14 34.62 -19.05 -6.40
C ALA A 14 35.22 -18.55 -5.08
N LEU A 15 34.39 -18.33 -4.04
CA LEU A 15 34.83 -17.92 -2.72
C LEU A 15 35.10 -19.11 -1.77
N ASN A 16 34.96 -20.34 -2.25
CA ASN A 16 35.04 -21.58 -1.47
C ASN A 16 34.07 -21.60 -0.27
N VAL A 17 32.87 -20.99 -0.44
CA VAL A 17 31.82 -20.92 0.59
C VAL A 17 30.84 -22.06 0.38
N ARG A 18 30.59 -22.85 1.42
CA ARG A 18 29.54 -23.87 1.44
C ARG A 18 28.18 -23.25 1.68
N PHE A 19 27.22 -23.55 0.82
CA PHE A 19 25.84 -23.14 0.95
C PHE A 19 24.96 -24.36 1.27
N ILE A 20 24.13 -24.25 2.32
CA ILE A 20 23.19 -25.30 2.74
C ILE A 20 21.79 -24.71 2.78
N SER A 21 20.85 -25.31 2.04
CA SER A 21 19.40 -25.04 2.17
C SER A 21 18.74 -26.20 2.90
N VAL A 22 18.36 -25.97 4.16
CA VAL A 22 17.73 -26.99 5.01
C VAL A 22 16.39 -27.44 4.43
N THR A 23 15.58 -26.46 4.01
CA THR A 23 14.22 -26.71 3.48
C THR A 23 14.25 -27.49 2.16
N ASP A 24 15.24 -27.21 1.29
CA ASP A 24 15.37 -27.89 -0.01
C ASP A 24 16.25 -29.12 0.06
N GLN A 25 16.80 -29.44 1.23
CA GLN A 25 17.77 -30.53 1.45
C GLN A 25 18.96 -30.48 0.49
N PHE A 26 19.39 -29.25 0.15
CA PHE A 26 20.48 -28.99 -0.78
C PHE A 26 21.76 -28.58 -0.03
N ASP A 27 22.88 -29.21 -0.36
CA ASP A 27 24.19 -28.88 0.18
C ASP A 27 25.18 -28.73 -0.99
N SER A 28 25.72 -27.54 -1.20
CA SER A 28 26.59 -27.22 -2.30
C SER A 28 27.93 -28.05 -2.30
N LYS A 29 28.29 -28.65 -1.16
CA LYS A 29 29.48 -29.49 -1.06
C LYS A 29 29.23 -30.92 -1.53
N THR A 30 28.07 -31.47 -1.20
CA THR A 30 27.72 -32.89 -1.48
C THR A 30 26.86 -33.04 -2.74
N ALA A 31 26.17 -31.99 -3.18
CA ALA A 31 25.33 -32.00 -4.38
C ALA A 31 26.15 -32.36 -5.62
N ASP A 32 25.58 -33.24 -6.43
CA ASP A 32 26.20 -33.68 -7.68
C ASP A 32 26.05 -32.61 -8.80
N PHE A 33 26.66 -32.88 -9.96
CA PHE A 33 26.59 -31.97 -11.12
C PHE A 33 25.17 -31.79 -11.63
N SER A 34 24.37 -32.86 -11.65
CA SER A 34 22.97 -32.82 -12.10
C SER A 34 22.12 -31.94 -11.18
N GLU A 35 22.30 -32.08 -9.87
CA GLU A 35 21.56 -31.29 -8.88
C GLU A 35 21.88 -29.79 -8.99
N LYS A 36 23.15 -29.42 -9.15
CA LYS A 36 23.58 -28.04 -9.33
C LYS A 36 23.14 -27.44 -10.67
N SER A 37 23.29 -28.20 -11.75
CA SER A 37 23.13 -27.71 -13.13
C SER A 37 21.68 -27.74 -13.61
N PHE A 38 20.80 -28.57 -13.04
CA PHE A 38 19.43 -28.73 -13.49
C PHE A 38 18.41 -28.49 -12.38
N VAL A 39 18.53 -29.15 -11.24
CA VAL A 39 17.48 -29.12 -10.20
C VAL A 39 17.34 -27.72 -9.61
N VAL A 40 18.43 -27.07 -9.25
CA VAL A 40 18.41 -25.70 -8.68
C VAL A 40 17.87 -24.67 -9.68
N PRO A 41 18.35 -24.58 -10.92
CA PRO A 41 17.80 -23.70 -11.95
C PRO A 41 16.31 -23.95 -12.24
N ILE A 42 15.89 -25.23 -12.33
CA ILE A 42 14.48 -25.57 -12.56
C ILE A 42 13.61 -25.11 -11.39
N LYS A 43 14.00 -25.40 -10.16
CA LYS A 43 13.28 -24.90 -8.96
C LYS A 43 13.16 -23.38 -8.96
N ASN A 44 14.23 -22.68 -9.28
CA ASN A 44 14.23 -21.21 -9.38
C ASN A 44 13.27 -20.71 -10.47
N PHE A 45 13.27 -21.35 -11.65
CA PHE A 45 12.37 -21.03 -12.75
C PHE A 45 10.90 -21.25 -12.38
N VAL A 46 10.59 -22.39 -11.75
CA VAL A 46 9.23 -22.69 -11.29
C VAL A 46 8.76 -21.67 -10.26
N ASN A 47 9.58 -21.36 -9.27
CA ASN A 47 9.26 -20.36 -8.25
C ASN A 47 9.04 -18.96 -8.85
N GLU A 48 9.85 -18.56 -9.83
CA GLU A 48 9.67 -17.29 -10.53
C GLU A 48 8.37 -17.26 -11.35
N SER A 49 8.07 -18.35 -12.05
CA SER A 49 6.82 -18.48 -12.82
C SER A 49 5.61 -18.42 -11.92
N TYR A 50 5.65 -19.06 -10.75
CA TYR A 50 4.62 -19.01 -9.74
C TYR A 50 4.41 -17.58 -9.20
N CYS A 51 5.47 -16.87 -8.87
CA CYS A 51 5.38 -15.48 -8.42
C CYS A 51 4.76 -14.57 -9.51
N ARG A 52 5.09 -14.79 -10.78
CA ARG A 52 4.52 -14.07 -11.92
C ARG A 52 3.02 -14.34 -12.06
N ASP A 53 2.61 -15.59 -11.99
CA ASP A 53 1.21 -16.00 -12.07
C ASP A 53 0.39 -15.39 -10.93
N ILE A 54 0.83 -15.51 -9.69
CA ILE A 54 0.18 -14.88 -8.52
C ILE A 54 0.07 -13.37 -8.73
N SER A 55 1.14 -12.70 -9.16
CA SER A 55 1.09 -11.26 -9.40
C SER A 55 0.03 -10.88 -10.44
N GLY A 56 -0.09 -11.65 -11.51
CA GLY A 56 -1.14 -11.48 -12.53
C GLY A 56 -2.54 -11.63 -11.94
N LYS A 57 -2.77 -12.72 -11.21
CA LYS A 57 -4.06 -13.01 -10.56
C LYS A 57 -4.46 -11.92 -9.56
N VAL A 58 -3.53 -11.47 -8.71
CA VAL A 58 -3.79 -10.40 -7.73
C VAL A 58 -4.15 -9.09 -8.44
N ARG A 59 -3.44 -8.72 -9.51
CA ARG A 59 -3.76 -7.50 -10.29
C ARG A 59 -5.14 -7.57 -10.92
N SER A 60 -5.48 -8.69 -11.56
CA SER A 60 -6.79 -8.91 -12.16
C SER A 60 -7.91 -8.84 -11.12
N HIS A 61 -7.73 -9.49 -9.97
CA HIS A 61 -8.68 -9.44 -8.88
C HIS A 61 -8.87 -8.02 -8.31
N GLN A 62 -7.78 -7.29 -8.11
CA GLN A 62 -7.85 -5.89 -7.67
C GLN A 62 -8.51 -4.99 -8.71
N LYS A 63 -8.32 -5.25 -10.01
CA LYS A 63 -8.99 -4.52 -11.08
C LYS A 63 -10.50 -4.71 -11.01
N ILE A 64 -10.97 -5.96 -10.95
CA ILE A 64 -12.40 -6.30 -10.82
C ILE A 64 -13.02 -5.62 -9.59
N LYS A 65 -12.34 -5.65 -8.45
CA LYS A 65 -12.83 -5.00 -7.24
C LYS A 65 -13.00 -3.49 -7.41
N ARG A 66 -12.03 -2.82 -8.04
CA ARG A 66 -12.13 -1.37 -8.33
C ARG A 66 -13.30 -1.06 -9.24
N GLU A 67 -13.49 -1.85 -10.29
CA GLU A 67 -14.60 -1.70 -11.26
C GLU A 67 -15.97 -1.89 -10.60
N LYS A 68 -16.04 -2.66 -9.51
CA LYS A 68 -17.24 -2.83 -8.67
C LYS A 68 -17.43 -1.73 -7.63
N GLY A 69 -16.54 -0.74 -7.55
CA GLY A 69 -16.58 0.30 -6.51
C GLY A 69 -16.09 -0.17 -5.12
N GLU A 70 -15.57 -1.40 -5.01
CA GLU A 70 -15.05 -1.91 -3.74
C GLU A 70 -13.78 -1.16 -3.32
N PHE A 71 -13.71 -0.75 -2.06
CA PHE A 71 -12.51 -0.12 -1.51
C PHE A 71 -11.39 -1.12 -1.28
N ILE A 72 -10.26 -0.94 -1.95
CA ILE A 72 -9.10 -1.84 -1.83
C ILE A 72 -7.91 -1.22 -1.08
N GLY A 73 -8.05 0.00 -0.59
CA GLY A 73 -6.99 0.68 0.17
C GLY A 73 -6.69 -0.01 1.50
N ALA A 74 -5.45 0.08 1.96
CA ALA A 74 -5.06 -0.48 3.26
C ALA A 74 -5.79 0.18 4.42
N PHE A 75 -5.94 1.51 4.38
CA PHE A 75 -6.57 2.33 5.40
C PHE A 75 -7.68 3.18 4.81
N ALA A 76 -8.81 3.27 5.51
CA ALA A 76 -9.93 4.12 5.12
C ALA A 76 -9.54 5.61 5.10
N PRO A 77 -10.16 6.44 4.24
CA PRO A 77 -10.07 7.90 4.34
C PRO A 77 -10.57 8.40 5.70
N TYR A 78 -10.06 9.54 6.17
CA TYR A 78 -10.52 10.14 7.43
C TYR A 78 -12.00 10.49 7.35
N GLY A 79 -12.80 10.16 8.33
CA GLY A 79 -14.27 10.29 8.30
C GLY A 79 -14.98 8.99 7.91
N TYR A 80 -14.22 7.98 7.52
CA TYR A 80 -14.71 6.62 7.24
C TYR A 80 -13.89 5.58 7.99
N CYS A 81 -14.49 4.44 8.27
CA CYS A 81 -13.82 3.22 8.68
C CYS A 81 -14.21 2.08 7.74
N LYS A 82 -13.48 0.98 7.81
CA LYS A 82 -13.84 -0.23 7.07
C LYS A 82 -14.92 -0.98 7.83
N ASP A 83 -15.89 -1.50 7.08
CA ASP A 83 -16.91 -2.39 7.65
C ASP A 83 -16.23 -3.63 8.27
N PRO A 84 -16.54 -4.00 9.52
CA PRO A 84 -16.02 -5.20 10.16
C PRO A 84 -16.32 -6.49 9.40
N GLU A 85 -17.52 -6.59 8.78
CA GLU A 85 -17.96 -7.77 8.03
C GLU A 85 -17.38 -7.78 6.60
N ASN A 86 -17.31 -6.62 5.96
CA ASN A 86 -16.77 -6.49 4.61
C ASN A 86 -15.72 -5.37 4.53
N LYS A 87 -14.46 -5.71 4.68
CA LYS A 87 -13.34 -4.76 4.63
C LYS A 87 -13.18 -3.98 3.32
N ASN A 88 -13.95 -4.33 2.28
CA ASN A 88 -13.97 -3.60 1.02
C ASN A 88 -15.09 -2.54 0.96
N CYS A 89 -15.92 -2.44 1.99
CA CYS A 89 -16.91 -1.39 2.17
C CYS A 89 -16.41 -0.33 3.15
N LEU A 90 -16.79 0.92 2.89
CA LEU A 90 -16.54 2.03 3.79
C LEU A 90 -17.84 2.37 4.52
N VAL A 91 -17.77 2.50 5.84
CA VAL A 91 -18.84 2.98 6.68
C VAL A 91 -18.44 4.30 7.33
N ILE A 92 -19.42 5.14 7.66
CA ILE A 92 -19.17 6.46 8.24
C ILE A 92 -18.69 6.31 9.68
N ASP A 93 -17.54 6.92 9.98
CA ASP A 93 -17.07 7.12 11.33
C ASP A 93 -17.66 8.45 11.86
N SER A 94 -18.64 8.39 12.75
CA SER A 94 -19.39 9.54 13.19
C SER A 94 -18.53 10.68 13.73
N TYR A 95 -17.54 10.37 14.57
CA TYR A 95 -16.65 11.38 15.13
C TYR A 95 -15.79 12.07 14.07
N ALA A 96 -15.10 11.27 13.25
CA ALA A 96 -14.22 11.80 12.22
C ALA A 96 -15.00 12.47 11.07
N ALA A 97 -16.21 11.98 10.76
CA ALA A 97 -17.10 12.58 9.77
C ALA A 97 -17.58 13.98 10.18
N ASP A 98 -17.87 14.20 11.46
CA ASP A 98 -18.26 15.54 11.96
C ASP A 98 -17.12 16.55 11.83
N ILE A 99 -15.89 16.11 12.01
CA ILE A 99 -14.71 16.96 11.77
C ILE A 99 -14.57 17.28 10.27
N VAL A 100 -14.77 16.29 9.40
CA VAL A 100 -14.76 16.51 7.95
C VAL A 100 -15.84 17.53 7.54
N ARG A 101 -17.07 17.40 8.04
CA ARG A 101 -18.16 18.38 7.79
C ARG A 101 -17.76 19.79 8.21
N LYS A 102 -17.13 19.94 9.40
CA LYS A 102 -16.62 21.24 9.87
C LYS A 102 -15.54 21.81 8.96
N ILE A 103 -14.63 20.97 8.44
CA ILE A 103 -13.59 21.39 7.50
C ILE A 103 -14.24 21.96 6.22
N PHE A 104 -15.25 21.29 5.67
CA PHE A 104 -15.97 21.76 4.49
C PHE A 104 -16.73 23.07 4.80
N SER A 105 -17.45 23.16 5.93
CA SER A 105 -18.16 24.39 6.34
C SER A 105 -17.19 25.57 6.46
N TRP A 106 -16.09 25.42 7.19
CA TRP A 106 -15.12 26.52 7.32
C TRP A 106 -14.48 26.91 5.98
N LYS A 107 -14.36 25.97 5.05
CA LYS A 107 -13.87 26.30 3.72
C LYS A 107 -14.89 27.12 2.94
N ILE A 108 -16.19 26.82 3.04
CA ILE A 108 -17.30 27.59 2.49
C ILE A 108 -17.34 28.98 3.12
N ASP A 109 -17.13 29.08 4.42
CA ASP A 109 -17.04 30.35 5.17
C ASP A 109 -15.79 31.22 4.78
N GLY A 110 -14.95 30.75 3.84
CA GLY A 110 -13.84 31.51 3.31
C GLY A 110 -12.50 31.32 4.05
N PHE A 111 -12.41 30.44 5.04
CA PHE A 111 -11.15 30.22 5.74
C PHE A 111 -10.07 29.60 4.83
N SER A 112 -8.83 30.07 5.01
CA SER A 112 -7.67 29.47 4.32
C SER A 112 -7.38 28.07 4.85
N LEU A 113 -6.70 27.23 4.05
CA LEU A 113 -6.32 25.87 4.46
C LEU A 113 -5.47 25.85 5.75
N GLY A 114 -4.57 26.84 5.89
CA GLY A 114 -3.75 27.01 7.09
C GLY A 114 -4.58 27.39 8.30
N ALA A 115 -5.54 28.33 8.17
CA ALA A 115 -6.42 28.76 9.25
C ALA A 115 -7.32 27.60 9.74
N ILE A 116 -7.80 26.75 8.83
CA ILE A 116 -8.57 25.55 9.19
C ILE A 116 -7.72 24.58 9.98
N ALA A 117 -6.48 24.30 9.52
CA ALA A 117 -5.57 23.43 10.23
C ALA A 117 -5.25 23.96 11.63
N GLU A 118 -4.99 25.26 11.77
CA GLU A 118 -4.74 25.90 13.06
C GLU A 118 -5.94 25.83 14.01
N LYS A 119 -7.16 26.09 13.52
CA LYS A 119 -8.40 25.90 14.29
C LYS A 119 -8.53 24.49 14.87
N LEU A 120 -8.15 23.44 14.11
CA LEU A 120 -8.18 22.06 14.59
C LEU A 120 -7.09 21.81 15.63
N ASN A 121 -5.88 22.36 15.42
CA ASN A 121 -4.75 22.22 16.34
C ASN A 121 -5.04 22.90 17.70
N VAL A 122 -5.55 24.12 17.68
CA VAL A 122 -5.93 24.86 18.90
C VAL A 122 -7.02 24.14 19.70
N ARG A 123 -7.92 23.44 19.00
CA ARG A 123 -8.97 22.64 19.64
C ARG A 123 -8.51 21.24 20.03
N HIS A 124 -7.23 20.92 19.89
CA HIS A 124 -6.63 19.62 20.18
C HIS A 124 -7.33 18.45 19.47
N VAL A 125 -7.88 18.70 18.26
CA VAL A 125 -8.47 17.64 17.46
C VAL A 125 -7.36 16.75 16.92
N GLN A 126 -7.42 15.46 17.20
CA GLN A 126 -6.42 14.50 16.73
C GLN A 126 -6.28 14.54 15.20
N SER A 127 -5.04 14.62 14.73
CA SER A 127 -4.76 14.51 13.30
C SER A 127 -5.14 13.11 12.76
N PRO A 128 -5.36 12.93 11.46
CA PRO A 128 -5.71 11.62 10.89
C PRO A 128 -4.74 10.50 11.27
N LYS A 129 -3.45 10.81 11.46
CA LYS A 129 -2.45 9.83 11.89
C LYS A 129 -2.62 9.45 13.35
N GLU A 130 -2.80 10.44 14.24
CA GLU A 130 -3.02 10.20 15.66
C GLU A 130 -4.31 9.43 15.90
N TYR A 131 -5.38 9.82 15.21
CA TYR A 131 -6.68 9.18 15.32
C TYR A 131 -6.62 7.69 14.93
N LYS A 132 -5.98 7.38 13.80
CA LYS A 132 -5.77 5.99 13.39
C LYS A 132 -4.94 5.20 14.38
N LYS A 133 -3.90 5.80 14.93
CA LYS A 133 -3.07 5.17 15.96
C LYS A 133 -3.85 4.93 17.26
N ALA A 134 -4.67 5.89 17.67
CA ALA A 134 -5.54 5.77 18.85
C ALA A 134 -6.58 4.63 18.69
N ASN A 135 -7.07 4.43 17.46
CA ASN A 135 -7.97 3.32 17.11
C ASN A 135 -7.26 1.96 16.91
N GLY A 136 -5.97 1.87 17.24
CA GLY A 136 -5.20 0.62 17.13
C GLY A 136 -4.79 0.23 15.72
N GLU A 137 -4.97 1.12 14.72
CA GLU A 137 -4.51 0.85 13.35
C GLU A 137 -2.98 0.94 13.27
N ASN A 138 -2.34 -0.07 12.69
CA ASN A 138 -0.89 -0.05 12.42
C ASN A 138 -0.56 0.86 11.23
N TYR A 139 -0.90 2.14 11.37
CA TYR A 139 -0.68 3.15 10.33
C TYR A 139 0.72 3.76 10.42
N ASN A 140 1.56 3.43 9.45
CA ASN A 140 2.88 4.06 9.28
C ASN A 140 2.91 4.79 7.94
N SER A 141 3.04 6.12 7.98
CA SER A 141 3.08 6.95 6.77
C SER A 141 4.41 6.91 6.02
N GLY A 142 5.43 6.26 6.58
CA GLY A 142 6.80 6.27 6.01
C GLY A 142 7.52 7.61 6.06
N PHE A 143 6.87 8.69 6.47
CA PHE A 143 7.50 9.99 6.68
C PHE A 143 7.92 10.15 8.13
N HIS A 144 9.08 10.75 8.35
CA HIS A 144 9.47 11.22 9.68
C HIS A 144 8.41 12.21 10.17
N SER A 145 7.68 11.84 11.19
CA SER A 145 6.73 12.76 11.83
C SER A 145 7.34 13.26 13.12
N SER A 146 7.04 14.51 13.46
CA SER A 146 7.23 15.00 14.82
C SER A 146 6.55 14.08 15.83
N ASP A 147 7.02 14.03 17.05
CA ASP A 147 6.43 13.24 18.15
C ASP A 147 4.96 13.61 18.40
N THR A 148 4.55 14.80 17.99
CA THR A 148 3.16 15.30 18.02
C THR A 148 2.69 15.66 16.62
N PRO A 149 2.10 14.71 15.87
CA PRO A 149 1.57 15.01 14.55
C PRO A 149 0.40 15.98 14.62
N LYS A 150 0.53 17.13 13.96
CA LYS A 150 -0.49 18.19 13.90
C LYS A 150 -1.21 18.18 12.55
N TRP A 151 -2.38 18.81 12.50
CA TRP A 151 -3.04 19.14 11.26
C TRP A 151 -2.20 20.11 10.43
N SER A 152 -2.16 19.90 9.13
CA SER A 152 -1.46 20.77 8.17
C SER A 152 -2.37 21.16 7.01
N ALA A 153 -2.05 22.28 6.36
CA ALA A 153 -2.78 22.75 5.17
C ALA A 153 -2.85 21.67 4.05
N VAL A 154 -1.81 20.85 3.92
CA VAL A 154 -1.77 19.75 2.94
C VAL A 154 -2.80 18.66 3.25
N GLN A 155 -2.99 18.31 4.52
CA GLN A 155 -4.00 17.34 4.93
C GLN A 155 -5.41 17.89 4.68
N ILE A 156 -5.66 19.16 5.00
CA ILE A 156 -6.93 19.83 4.71
C ILE A 156 -7.21 19.82 3.20
N LYS A 157 -6.22 20.20 2.37
CA LYS A 157 -6.35 20.14 0.92
C LYS A 157 -6.73 18.73 0.44
N ARG A 158 -6.04 17.70 0.93
CA ARG A 158 -6.32 16.30 0.56
C ARG A 158 -7.74 15.86 0.91
N ILE A 159 -8.29 16.31 2.04
CA ILE A 159 -9.68 16.05 2.41
C ILE A 159 -10.62 16.77 1.43
N LEU A 160 -10.45 18.06 1.23
CA LEU A 160 -11.34 18.87 0.38
C LEU A 160 -11.32 18.47 -1.10
N THR A 161 -10.25 17.83 -1.58
CA THR A 161 -10.13 17.38 -2.98
C THR A 161 -10.39 15.90 -3.19
N ASN A 162 -10.75 15.17 -2.13
CA ASN A 162 -11.00 13.73 -2.25
C ASN A 162 -12.46 13.46 -2.60
N GLU A 163 -12.69 12.94 -3.78
CA GLU A 163 -14.01 12.69 -4.33
C GLU A 163 -14.85 11.65 -3.53
N VAL A 164 -14.23 10.90 -2.63
CA VAL A 164 -14.95 9.97 -1.75
C VAL A 164 -16.01 10.67 -0.89
N TYR A 165 -15.79 11.96 -0.56
CA TYR A 165 -16.73 12.74 0.25
C TYR A 165 -17.97 13.24 -0.54
N ILE A 166 -17.98 13.05 -1.84
CA ILE A 166 -19.14 13.30 -2.72
C ILE A 166 -19.73 12.02 -3.31
N GLY A 167 -19.31 10.86 -2.78
CA GLY A 167 -19.82 9.55 -3.17
C GLY A 167 -18.98 8.79 -4.19
N ASN A 168 -17.98 9.43 -4.81
CA ASN A 168 -17.20 8.79 -5.88
C ASN A 168 -16.02 7.98 -5.33
N MET A 169 -15.95 6.71 -5.69
CA MET A 169 -14.80 5.87 -5.40
C MET A 169 -13.77 5.97 -6.52
N VAL A 170 -12.73 6.79 -6.34
CA VAL A 170 -11.66 6.97 -7.33
C VAL A 170 -10.41 6.21 -6.94
N GLN A 171 -10.06 5.18 -7.69
CA GLN A 171 -8.96 4.28 -7.42
C GLN A 171 -8.10 4.03 -8.68
N GLY A 172 -7.00 3.28 -8.52
CA GLY A 172 -6.14 2.92 -9.66
C GLY A 172 -5.28 4.06 -10.19
N LYS A 173 -5.02 5.10 -9.36
CA LYS A 173 -4.20 6.28 -9.72
C LYS A 173 -2.73 5.94 -9.98
N GLN A 174 -2.27 4.82 -9.48
CA GLN A 174 -0.89 4.34 -9.60
C GLN A 174 -0.86 2.86 -9.95
N GLU A 175 0.19 2.45 -10.66
CA GLU A 175 0.50 1.05 -10.87
C GLU A 175 1.98 0.75 -10.63
N ARG A 176 2.30 -0.51 -10.35
CA ARG A 176 3.69 -0.99 -10.29
C ARG A 176 4.10 -1.48 -11.67
N ILE A 177 5.32 -1.14 -12.11
CA ILE A 177 5.88 -1.60 -13.39
C ILE A 177 5.85 -3.13 -13.47
N SER A 178 6.31 -3.81 -12.42
CA SER A 178 6.30 -5.27 -12.35
C SER A 178 6.33 -5.75 -10.89
N TYR A 179 6.16 -7.06 -10.69
CA TYR A 179 6.33 -7.66 -9.36
C TYR A 179 7.77 -7.61 -8.85
N LYS A 180 8.76 -7.50 -9.75
CA LYS A 180 10.18 -7.39 -9.43
C LYS A 180 10.61 -5.95 -9.09
N VAL A 181 9.93 -4.95 -9.67
CA VAL A 181 10.31 -3.54 -9.55
C VAL A 181 9.35 -2.84 -8.60
N LYS A 182 9.89 -2.33 -7.49
CA LYS A 182 9.07 -1.62 -6.47
C LYS A 182 8.59 -0.24 -6.94
N GLN A 183 9.13 0.28 -8.05
CA GLN A 183 8.77 1.59 -8.58
C GLN A 183 7.28 1.61 -8.97
N ARG A 184 6.63 2.70 -8.60
CA ARG A 184 5.25 3.02 -8.98
C ARG A 184 5.26 4.11 -10.04
N LEU A 185 4.36 4.00 -10.98
CA LEU A 185 4.08 5.02 -12.00
C LEU A 185 2.70 5.61 -11.72
N ASP A 186 2.60 6.93 -11.81
CA ASP A 186 1.32 7.60 -11.78
C ASP A 186 0.63 7.42 -13.14
N LYS A 187 -0.66 7.10 -13.11
CA LYS A 187 -1.48 6.94 -14.30
C LYS A 187 -2.16 8.27 -14.65
N PRO A 188 -2.34 8.55 -15.96
CA PRO A 188 -3.18 9.68 -16.38
C PRO A 188 -4.59 9.55 -15.80
N GLU A 189 -5.23 10.66 -15.52
CA GLU A 189 -6.55 10.70 -14.90
C GLU A 189 -7.62 9.92 -15.69
N ALA A 190 -7.51 9.93 -17.02
CA ALA A 190 -8.37 9.18 -17.91
C ALA A 190 -8.34 7.63 -17.69
N GLU A 191 -7.29 7.12 -17.06
CA GLU A 191 -7.13 5.70 -16.75
C GLU A 191 -7.52 5.34 -15.31
N TRP A 192 -7.93 6.32 -14.52
CA TRP A 192 -8.40 6.05 -13.16
C TRP A 192 -9.75 5.34 -13.19
N VAL A 193 -9.96 4.44 -12.25
CA VAL A 193 -11.26 3.80 -12.09
C VAL A 193 -12.10 4.67 -11.17
N LYS A 194 -13.18 5.23 -11.70
CA LYS A 194 -14.14 6.06 -10.96
C LYS A 194 -15.50 5.36 -10.99
N VAL A 195 -16.07 5.12 -9.81
CA VAL A 195 -17.38 4.51 -9.61
C VAL A 195 -18.17 5.40 -8.66
N GLU A 196 -19.41 5.72 -9.05
CA GLU A 196 -20.37 6.50 -8.27
C GLU A 196 -21.17 5.62 -7.32
#